data_dc6ec8d0729080b78f32812801cc4496
#
_entry.id   dc6ec8d0729080b78f32812801cc4496
#
_cell.length_a   1.000
_cell.length_b   1.000
_cell.length_c   1.000
_cell.angle_alpha   90.00
_cell.angle_beta   90.00
_cell.angle_gamma   90.00
#
_symmetry.space_group_name_H-M   'P 1'
#
loop_
_entity.id
_entity.type
_entity.pdbx_description
1 polymer ?
#
loop_
_entity_poly.entity_id
_entity_poly.type
_entity_poly.pdbx_seq_one_letter_code
_entity_poly.pdbx_strand_id
1 'polypeptide(L)'
;MNIGKRIRRLRLSKLMTQADLAGDQITRNMLCNIERGTALPSLPTAMYLAGRLGVPVGLLLAEEGGEFPYRKMIEMPNIRRAFAAGDFTGCLSLLHSSFPAERDDELSLLCAEAEFGAARNAFEEGRFRRAAAAFDRGVTAAEQTVYDTASLRARTAVYFHYLSGVSPTLSSDILPESEVADARAFGDEFCEYYMALDALENGRDGEVAAYLTRQEKSLYAARIRALILMKKEEYGEAQEALEALFGNPKLSVGALLYEIFGDLDLCCRKNDDYKRAYEFAGSRMALLERLLEES
;
A
#
# COMPACT_ATOMS: atom_id res chain seq x y z
N MET A 1 32.98 0.13 13.53
CA MET A 1 33.28 1.61 13.63
C MET A 1 33.52 1.98 15.07
N ASN A 2 34.58 2.74 15.39
CA ASN A 2 34.91 3.14 16.79
C ASN A 2 33.81 4.05 17.37
N ILE A 3 33.47 3.88 18.67
CA ILE A 3 32.49 4.66 19.43
C ILE A 3 32.63 6.18 19.21
N GLY A 4 33.85 6.70 19.18
CA GLY A 4 34.12 8.13 18.98
C GLY A 4 33.68 8.63 17.59
N LYS A 5 33.93 7.85 16.54
CA LYS A 5 33.45 8.17 15.19
C LYS A 5 31.92 8.17 15.10
N ARG A 6 31.26 7.26 15.84
CA ARG A 6 29.79 7.16 15.91
C ARG A 6 29.20 8.38 16.63
N ILE A 7 29.76 8.75 17.77
CA ILE A 7 29.37 9.97 18.50
C ILE A 7 29.49 11.20 17.60
N ARG A 8 30.65 11.36 16.92
CA ARG A 8 30.87 12.48 16.00
C ARG A 8 29.84 12.50 14.86
N ARG A 9 29.55 11.36 14.23
CA ARG A 9 28.53 11.25 13.16
C ARG A 9 27.16 11.70 13.64
N LEU A 10 26.72 11.19 14.80
CA LEU A 10 25.42 11.52 15.39
C LEU A 10 25.34 12.99 15.79
N ARG A 11 26.41 13.55 16.35
CA ARG A 11 26.46 14.98 16.68
C ARG A 11 26.30 15.86 15.43
N LEU A 12 27.03 15.54 14.39
CA LEU A 12 26.97 16.29 13.12
C LEU A 12 25.61 16.18 12.43
N SER A 13 24.98 15.01 12.45
CA SER A 13 23.63 14.82 11.90
C SER A 13 22.57 15.65 12.64
N LYS A 14 22.84 16.01 13.91
CA LYS A 14 21.98 16.89 14.73
C LYS A 14 22.42 18.36 14.71
N LEU A 15 23.38 18.71 13.87
CA LEU A 15 23.92 20.08 13.73
C LEU A 15 24.48 20.65 15.05
N MET A 16 24.93 19.78 15.98
CA MET A 16 25.49 20.20 17.27
C MET A 16 26.99 20.49 17.14
N THR A 17 27.46 21.52 17.85
CA THR A 17 28.88 21.73 18.07
C THR A 17 29.41 20.77 19.14
N GLN A 18 30.75 20.65 19.26
CA GLN A 18 31.35 19.89 20.38
C GLN A 18 31.01 20.49 21.74
N ALA A 19 30.89 21.81 21.83
CA ALA A 19 30.52 22.48 23.07
C ALA A 19 29.06 22.17 23.45
N ASP A 20 28.16 22.20 22.48
CA ASP A 20 26.73 21.85 22.71
C ASP A 20 26.60 20.41 23.23
N LEU A 21 27.31 19.44 22.63
CA LEU A 21 27.23 18.06 23.05
C LEU A 21 27.92 17.81 24.41
N ALA A 22 29.06 18.48 24.67
CA ALA A 22 29.81 18.36 25.93
C ALA A 22 28.97 18.86 27.12
N GLY A 23 28.27 19.97 26.98
CA GLY A 23 27.47 20.59 28.05
C GLY A 23 28.31 20.85 29.29
N ASP A 24 27.72 20.63 30.47
CA ASP A 24 28.33 20.96 31.76
C ASP A 24 29.04 19.78 32.42
N GLN A 25 28.87 18.55 31.93
CA GLN A 25 29.40 17.35 32.61
C GLN A 25 30.74 16.88 32.06
N ILE A 26 31.10 17.23 30.84
CA ILE A 26 32.43 16.92 30.28
C ILE A 26 33.02 18.14 29.58
N THR A 27 34.33 18.18 29.49
CA THR A 27 34.99 19.26 28.76
C THR A 27 34.96 19.03 27.27
N ARG A 28 34.96 20.13 26.46
CA ARG A 28 35.11 20.05 25.01
C ARG A 28 36.34 19.25 24.58
N ASN A 29 37.46 19.39 25.33
CA ASN A 29 38.71 18.67 25.04
C ASN A 29 38.53 17.17 25.24
N MET A 30 37.82 16.76 26.32
CA MET A 30 37.51 15.33 26.58
C MET A 30 36.66 14.77 25.42
N LEU A 31 35.62 15.47 24.99
CA LEU A 31 34.80 15.06 23.86
C LEU A 31 35.64 14.96 22.58
N CYS A 32 36.49 15.94 22.30
CA CYS A 32 37.40 15.92 21.15
C CYS A 32 38.29 14.67 21.12
N ASN A 33 38.87 14.29 22.28
CA ASN A 33 39.69 13.08 22.41
C ASN A 33 38.86 11.80 22.17
N ILE A 34 37.63 11.76 22.70
CA ILE A 34 36.70 10.64 22.46
C ILE A 34 36.37 10.54 20.97
N GLU A 35 36.01 11.63 20.32
CA GLU A 35 35.67 11.64 18.89
C GLU A 35 36.84 11.25 17.97
N ARG A 36 38.07 11.56 18.38
CA ARG A 36 39.31 11.14 17.69
C ARG A 36 39.68 9.68 17.99
N GLY A 37 39.09 9.07 19.00
CA GLY A 37 39.39 7.70 19.41
C GLY A 37 40.67 7.58 20.24
N THR A 38 41.22 8.70 20.73
CA THR A 38 42.40 8.74 21.64
C THR A 38 42.01 8.50 23.09
N ALA A 39 40.72 8.60 23.44
CA ALA A 39 40.19 8.25 24.75
C ALA A 39 38.86 7.45 24.56
N LEU A 40 38.61 6.50 25.45
CA LEU A 40 37.34 5.81 25.54
C LEU A 40 36.47 6.50 26.63
N PRO A 41 35.18 6.74 26.35
CA PRO A 41 34.30 7.25 27.40
C PRO A 41 34.03 6.17 28.43
N SER A 42 33.93 6.56 29.72
CA SER A 42 33.37 5.71 30.75
C SER A 42 31.88 5.44 30.47
N LEU A 43 31.30 4.39 31.08
CA LEU A 43 29.87 4.11 30.91
C LEU A 43 28.98 5.31 31.31
N PRO A 44 29.21 6.00 32.45
CA PRO A 44 28.46 7.22 32.77
C PRO A 44 28.60 8.31 31.71
N THR A 45 29.79 8.52 31.15
CA THR A 45 30.05 9.48 30.08
C THR A 45 29.30 9.07 28.78
N ALA A 46 29.31 7.78 28.44
CA ALA A 46 28.58 7.28 27.27
C ALA A 46 27.06 7.45 27.46
N MET A 47 26.52 7.17 28.65
CA MET A 47 25.09 7.39 28.96
C MET A 47 24.71 8.87 28.86
N TYR A 48 25.55 9.76 29.40
CA TYR A 48 25.36 11.21 29.28
C TYR A 48 25.30 11.67 27.82
N LEU A 49 26.30 11.27 27.02
CA LEU A 49 26.38 11.63 25.61
C LEU A 49 25.20 11.06 24.82
N ALA A 50 24.77 9.82 25.12
CA ALA A 50 23.59 9.20 24.50
C ALA A 50 22.31 9.98 24.82
N GLY A 51 22.11 10.39 26.07
CA GLY A 51 21.00 11.24 26.50
C GLY A 51 20.98 12.59 25.77
N ARG A 52 22.12 13.25 25.65
CA ARG A 52 22.27 14.51 24.91
C ARG A 52 21.99 14.36 23.41
N LEU A 53 22.39 13.23 22.86
CA LEU A 53 22.11 12.88 21.46
C LEU A 53 20.69 12.34 21.24
N GLY A 54 19.92 12.06 22.31
CA GLY A 54 18.58 11.49 22.20
C GLY A 54 18.57 10.12 21.51
N VAL A 55 19.57 9.28 21.82
CA VAL A 55 19.70 7.92 21.28
C VAL A 55 19.91 6.92 22.40
N PRO A 56 19.53 5.62 22.23
CA PRO A 56 19.88 4.59 23.18
C PRO A 56 21.38 4.47 23.36
N VAL A 57 21.86 4.32 24.60
CA VAL A 57 23.30 4.14 24.89
C VAL A 57 23.87 2.92 24.16
N GLY A 58 23.07 1.85 24.01
CA GLY A 58 23.45 0.66 23.26
C GLY A 58 23.85 0.96 21.81
N LEU A 59 23.23 1.97 21.17
CA LEU A 59 23.66 2.40 19.83
C LEU A 59 25.10 2.91 19.82
N LEU A 60 25.53 3.63 20.87
CA LEU A 60 26.90 4.12 20.97
C LEU A 60 27.90 3.00 21.23
N LEU A 61 27.50 2.00 22.02
CA LEU A 61 28.35 0.89 22.49
C LEU A 61 28.31 -0.33 21.57
N ALA A 62 27.38 -0.38 20.60
CA ALA A 62 27.24 -1.52 19.70
C ALA A 62 28.54 -1.83 18.96
N GLU A 63 28.83 -3.11 18.79
CA GLU A 63 29.89 -3.58 17.91
C GLU A 63 29.58 -3.24 16.44
N GLU A 64 30.55 -3.41 15.57
CA GLU A 64 30.35 -3.18 14.15
C GLU A 64 29.31 -4.18 13.61
N GLY A 65 28.26 -3.69 12.95
CA GLY A 65 27.11 -4.49 12.54
C GLY A 65 26.00 -4.68 13.58
N GLY A 66 26.27 -4.39 14.88
CA GLY A 66 25.27 -4.51 15.95
C GLY A 66 24.37 -3.27 16.13
N GLU A 67 24.34 -2.35 15.18
CA GLU A 67 23.58 -1.10 15.27
C GLU A 67 22.10 -1.27 14.88
N PHE A 68 21.76 -2.31 14.13
CA PHE A 68 20.44 -2.53 13.56
C PHE A 68 19.28 -2.47 14.58
N PRO A 69 19.30 -3.20 15.72
CA PRO A 69 18.20 -3.16 16.68
C PRO A 69 17.96 -1.76 17.26
N TYR A 70 19.04 -1.01 17.52
CA TYR A 70 18.94 0.35 18.08
C TYR A 70 18.45 1.36 17.04
N ARG A 71 18.88 1.22 15.77
CA ARG A 71 18.37 2.02 14.66
C ARG A 71 16.88 1.75 14.46
N LYS A 72 16.48 0.47 14.47
CA LYS A 72 15.09 0.08 14.41
C LYS A 72 14.25 0.70 15.53
N MET A 73 14.75 0.66 16.77
CA MET A 73 14.08 1.28 17.92
C MET A 73 13.84 2.79 17.74
N ILE A 74 14.74 3.50 17.06
CA ILE A 74 14.65 4.95 16.82
C ILE A 74 13.67 5.25 15.69
N GLU A 75 13.73 4.50 14.56
CA GLU A 75 13.02 4.82 13.32
C GLU A 75 11.61 4.26 13.29
N MET A 76 11.34 3.10 13.91
CA MET A 76 10.05 2.43 13.86
C MET A 76 8.85 3.28 14.30
N PRO A 77 8.95 4.18 15.32
CA PRO A 77 7.82 5.03 15.68
C PRO A 77 7.35 5.95 14.55
N ASN A 78 8.27 6.47 13.73
CA ASN A 78 7.95 7.33 12.60
C ASN A 78 7.37 6.51 11.44
N ILE A 79 7.97 5.37 11.15
CA ILE A 79 7.52 4.44 10.09
C ILE A 79 6.10 3.96 10.39
N ARG A 80 5.83 3.49 11.62
CA ARG A 80 4.50 3.04 12.05
C ARG A 80 3.46 4.18 12.02
N ARG A 81 3.87 5.41 12.32
CA ARG A 81 2.97 6.57 12.24
C ARG A 81 2.57 6.85 10.79
N ALA A 82 3.50 6.83 9.84
CA ALA A 82 3.21 7.00 8.43
C ALA A 82 2.27 5.88 7.94
N PHE A 83 2.56 4.62 8.30
CA PHE A 83 1.71 3.48 7.97
C PHE A 83 0.28 3.64 8.52
N ALA A 84 0.14 3.96 9.80
CA ALA A 84 -1.16 4.13 10.46
C ALA A 84 -1.96 5.32 9.92
N ALA A 85 -1.28 6.32 9.36
CA ALA A 85 -1.91 7.46 8.68
C ALA A 85 -2.35 7.13 7.23
N GLY A 86 -2.05 5.93 6.71
CA GLY A 86 -2.29 5.56 5.32
C GLY A 86 -1.31 6.19 4.32
N ASP A 87 -0.26 6.87 4.81
CA ASP A 87 0.83 7.37 3.98
C ASP A 87 1.83 6.24 3.66
N PHE A 88 1.38 5.32 2.81
CA PHE A 88 2.17 4.15 2.46
C PHE A 88 3.43 4.51 1.67
N THR A 89 3.37 5.53 0.83
CA THR A 89 4.54 6.02 0.08
C THR A 89 5.58 6.65 0.99
N GLY A 90 5.18 7.45 1.97
CA GLY A 90 6.04 7.99 3.02
C GLY A 90 6.62 6.88 3.90
N CYS A 91 5.81 5.89 4.28
CA CYS A 91 6.26 4.71 5.02
C CYS A 91 7.36 3.94 4.26
N LEU A 92 7.16 3.64 2.98
CA LEU A 92 8.15 2.97 2.13
C LEU A 92 9.43 3.78 1.96
N SER A 93 9.33 5.10 1.79
CA SER A 93 10.48 6.00 1.72
C SER A 93 11.31 5.95 3.01
N LEU A 94 10.66 6.00 4.18
CA LEU A 94 11.33 5.86 5.48
C LEU A 94 11.97 4.48 5.66
N LEU A 95 11.29 3.40 5.28
CA LEU A 95 11.84 2.04 5.32
C LEU A 95 13.11 1.91 4.47
N HIS A 96 13.07 2.36 3.23
CA HIS A 96 14.21 2.26 2.31
C HIS A 96 15.38 3.15 2.73
N SER A 97 15.12 4.37 3.24
CA SER A 97 16.18 5.27 3.69
C SER A 97 16.83 4.83 4.99
N SER A 98 16.03 4.30 5.93
CA SER A 98 16.53 3.87 7.24
C SER A 98 17.16 2.47 7.20
N PHE A 99 16.67 1.58 6.34
CA PHE A 99 17.08 0.17 6.24
C PHE A 99 17.35 -0.26 4.79
N PRO A 100 18.37 0.30 4.13
CA PRO A 100 18.61 0.06 2.69
C PRO A 100 19.10 -1.36 2.38
N ALA A 101 19.77 -2.02 3.31
CA ALA A 101 20.41 -3.32 3.09
C ALA A 101 20.03 -4.41 4.11
N GLU A 102 19.47 -4.02 5.25
CA GLU A 102 19.17 -4.94 6.36
C GLU A 102 17.68 -4.89 6.65
N ARG A 103 16.99 -6.01 6.50
CA ARG A 103 15.60 -6.18 6.90
C ARG A 103 15.44 -7.45 7.71
N ASP A 104 14.70 -7.37 8.78
CA ASP A 104 14.19 -8.52 9.50
C ASP A 104 12.74 -8.82 9.07
N ASP A 105 12.18 -9.90 9.61
CA ASP A 105 10.83 -10.35 9.27
C ASP A 105 9.75 -9.28 9.51
N GLU A 106 9.88 -8.48 10.59
CA GLU A 106 8.93 -7.41 10.90
C GLU A 106 8.99 -6.29 9.85
N LEU A 107 10.19 -5.88 9.43
CA LEU A 107 10.37 -4.86 8.40
C LEU A 107 9.93 -5.37 7.02
N SER A 108 10.15 -6.65 6.73
CA SER A 108 9.70 -7.29 5.49
C SER A 108 8.17 -7.35 5.42
N LEU A 109 7.51 -7.77 6.51
CA LEU A 109 6.05 -7.76 6.60
C LEU A 109 5.48 -6.35 6.46
N LEU A 110 6.05 -5.38 7.18
CA LEU A 110 5.60 -3.98 7.09
C LEU A 110 5.79 -3.39 5.70
N CYS A 111 6.90 -3.76 5.02
CA CYS A 111 7.13 -3.39 3.62
C CYS A 111 6.06 -3.98 2.70
N ALA A 112 5.74 -5.28 2.86
CA ALA A 112 4.73 -5.97 2.08
C ALA A 112 3.34 -5.30 2.22
N GLU A 113 2.91 -5.03 3.46
CA GLU A 113 1.63 -4.37 3.73
C GLU A 113 1.62 -2.90 3.25
N ALA A 114 2.75 -2.18 3.33
CA ALA A 114 2.83 -0.82 2.82
C ALA A 114 2.82 -0.77 1.28
N GLU A 115 3.48 -1.71 0.60
CA GLU A 115 3.40 -1.85 -0.87
C GLU A 115 1.97 -2.20 -1.30
N PHE A 116 1.28 -3.12 -0.59
CA PHE A 116 -0.12 -3.42 -0.85
C PHE A 116 -1.01 -2.18 -0.68
N GLY A 117 -0.84 -1.41 0.40
CA GLY A 117 -1.59 -0.17 0.62
C GLY A 117 -1.34 0.88 -0.48
N ALA A 118 -0.08 1.05 -0.89
CA ALA A 118 0.30 1.95 -2.00
C ALA A 118 -0.28 1.49 -3.35
N ALA A 119 -0.28 0.17 -3.59
CA ALA A 119 -0.86 -0.43 -4.78
C ALA A 119 -2.38 -0.21 -4.85
N ARG A 120 -3.09 -0.43 -3.73
CA ARG A 120 -4.53 -0.17 -3.63
C ARG A 120 -4.86 1.29 -3.90
N ASN A 121 -4.12 2.23 -3.28
CA ASN A 121 -4.33 3.67 -3.54
C ASN A 121 -4.11 4.00 -5.03
N ALA A 122 -3.06 3.46 -5.65
CA ALA A 122 -2.81 3.65 -7.08
C ALA A 122 -3.91 3.04 -7.96
N PHE A 123 -4.46 1.88 -7.57
CA PHE A 123 -5.59 1.25 -8.25
C PHE A 123 -6.86 2.11 -8.17
N GLU A 124 -7.20 2.64 -6.99
CA GLU A 124 -8.33 3.53 -6.77
C GLU A 124 -8.20 4.86 -7.54
N GLU A 125 -6.96 5.33 -7.74
CA GLU A 125 -6.63 6.50 -8.55
C GLU A 125 -6.57 6.22 -10.06
N GLY A 126 -6.81 4.98 -10.48
CA GLY A 126 -6.78 4.57 -11.88
C GLY A 126 -5.38 4.45 -12.49
N ARG A 127 -4.33 4.33 -11.67
CA ARG A 127 -2.93 4.15 -12.12
C ARG A 127 -2.56 2.67 -12.12
N PHE A 128 -3.10 1.91 -13.06
CA PHE A 128 -3.06 0.45 -13.03
C PHE A 128 -1.66 -0.15 -13.17
N ARG A 129 -0.79 0.43 -14.01
CA ARG A 129 0.61 -0.03 -14.13
C ARG A 129 1.37 0.15 -12.82
N ARG A 130 1.18 1.31 -12.16
CA ARG A 130 1.79 1.59 -10.87
C ARG A 130 1.25 0.66 -9.78
N ALA A 131 -0.05 0.38 -9.80
CA ALA A 131 -0.68 -0.57 -8.88
C ALA A 131 -0.09 -1.97 -9.06
N ALA A 132 -0.04 -2.49 -10.29
CA ALA A 132 0.53 -3.80 -10.59
C ALA A 132 1.98 -3.92 -10.12
N ALA A 133 2.83 -2.94 -10.42
CA ALA A 133 4.22 -2.94 -9.98
C ALA A 133 4.37 -2.90 -8.45
N ALA A 134 3.49 -2.18 -7.74
CA ALA A 134 3.53 -2.14 -6.28
C ALA A 134 3.00 -3.44 -5.65
N PHE A 135 1.99 -4.07 -6.23
CA PHE A 135 1.53 -5.40 -5.83
C PHE A 135 2.64 -6.46 -5.97
N ASP A 136 3.37 -6.49 -7.08
CA ASP A 136 4.50 -7.42 -7.27
C ASP A 136 5.59 -7.21 -6.21
N ARG A 137 5.95 -5.95 -5.91
CA ARG A 137 6.91 -5.66 -4.83
C ARG A 137 6.39 -6.12 -3.47
N GLY A 138 5.09 -5.94 -3.21
CA GLY A 138 4.45 -6.40 -1.98
C GLY A 138 4.53 -7.91 -1.80
N VAL A 139 4.23 -8.68 -2.84
CA VAL A 139 4.36 -10.15 -2.82
C VAL A 139 5.81 -10.57 -2.63
N THR A 140 6.74 -9.95 -3.35
CA THR A 140 8.18 -10.23 -3.19
C THR A 140 8.66 -9.95 -1.76
N ALA A 141 8.19 -8.87 -1.12
CA ALA A 141 8.52 -8.58 0.27
C ALA A 141 7.88 -9.58 1.23
N ALA A 142 6.66 -10.05 0.93
CA ALA A 142 5.96 -11.07 1.71
C ALA A 142 6.66 -12.43 1.73
N GLU A 143 7.42 -12.76 0.69
CA GLU A 143 8.24 -13.98 0.64
C GLU A 143 9.50 -13.92 1.54
N GLN A 144 9.87 -12.72 1.98
CA GLN A 144 11.06 -12.48 2.81
C GLN A 144 10.77 -12.47 4.32
N THR A 145 9.60 -12.91 4.75
CA THR A 145 9.20 -12.95 6.15
C THR A 145 8.70 -14.33 6.54
N VAL A 146 8.90 -14.69 7.82
CA VAL A 146 8.33 -15.92 8.42
C VAL A 146 6.88 -15.74 8.89
N TYR A 147 6.37 -14.50 8.92
CA TYR A 147 4.99 -14.23 9.30
C TYR A 147 4.01 -14.70 8.24
N ASP A 148 2.79 -15.02 8.67
CA ASP A 148 1.71 -15.39 7.75
C ASP A 148 1.30 -14.20 6.87
N THR A 149 1.44 -14.38 5.57
CA THR A 149 1.09 -13.41 4.52
C THR A 149 -0.03 -13.92 3.59
N ALA A 150 -0.69 -15.03 3.94
CA ALA A 150 -1.73 -15.63 3.09
C ALA A 150 -2.85 -14.63 2.77
N SER A 151 -3.27 -13.83 3.74
CA SER A 151 -4.27 -12.77 3.55
C SER A 151 -3.84 -11.71 2.52
N LEU A 152 -2.60 -11.24 2.62
CA LEU A 152 -2.05 -10.25 1.68
C LEU A 152 -1.98 -10.84 0.27
N ARG A 153 -1.47 -12.05 0.13
CA ARG A 153 -1.34 -12.75 -1.16
C ARG A 153 -2.70 -12.97 -1.81
N ALA A 154 -3.69 -13.46 -1.04
CA ALA A 154 -5.04 -13.69 -1.54
C ALA A 154 -5.71 -12.40 -2.04
N ARG A 155 -5.62 -11.30 -1.28
CA ARG A 155 -6.13 -10.00 -1.74
C ARG A 155 -5.42 -9.53 -3.00
N THR A 156 -4.09 -9.63 -3.04
CA THR A 156 -3.30 -9.24 -4.21
C THR A 156 -3.67 -10.07 -5.45
N ALA A 157 -3.93 -11.36 -5.29
CA ALA A 157 -4.36 -12.24 -6.39
C ALA A 157 -5.68 -11.77 -7.02
N VAL A 158 -6.64 -11.30 -6.22
CA VAL A 158 -7.91 -10.73 -6.72
C VAL A 158 -7.65 -9.50 -7.60
N TYR A 159 -6.79 -8.58 -7.15
CA TYR A 159 -6.42 -7.40 -7.94
C TYR A 159 -5.73 -7.78 -9.25
N PHE A 160 -4.78 -8.72 -9.22
CA PHE A 160 -4.13 -9.18 -10.45
C PHE A 160 -5.06 -9.90 -11.40
N HIS A 161 -6.00 -10.71 -10.89
CA HIS A 161 -6.99 -11.36 -11.73
C HIS A 161 -7.85 -10.32 -12.47
N TYR A 162 -8.29 -9.27 -11.77
CA TYR A 162 -9.00 -8.15 -12.42
C TYR A 162 -8.11 -7.42 -13.43
N LEU A 163 -6.89 -7.03 -13.04
CA LEU A 163 -5.98 -6.27 -13.88
C LEU A 163 -5.58 -7.03 -15.15
N SER A 164 -5.35 -8.35 -15.07
CA SER A 164 -5.07 -9.20 -16.23
C SER A 164 -6.24 -9.29 -17.20
N GLY A 165 -7.48 -9.26 -16.69
CA GLY A 165 -8.70 -9.18 -17.50
C GLY A 165 -8.82 -7.83 -18.24
N VAL A 166 -8.32 -6.75 -17.64
CA VAL A 166 -8.30 -5.41 -18.30
C VAL A 166 -7.20 -5.35 -19.37
N SER A 167 -6.00 -5.83 -19.05
CA SER A 167 -4.88 -5.93 -20.00
C SER A 167 -3.91 -7.05 -19.61
N PRO A 168 -3.56 -7.96 -20.55
CA PRO A 168 -2.56 -9.00 -20.29
C PRO A 168 -1.18 -8.46 -19.86
N THR A 169 -0.88 -7.20 -20.16
CA THR A 169 0.39 -6.55 -19.77
C THR A 169 0.46 -6.23 -18.27
N LEU A 170 -0.64 -6.39 -17.55
CA LEU A 170 -0.75 -6.15 -16.10
C LEU A 170 -0.80 -7.45 -15.29
N SER A 171 -0.57 -8.62 -15.93
CA SER A 171 -0.48 -9.90 -15.24
C SER A 171 0.78 -9.98 -14.38
N SER A 172 0.72 -10.78 -13.32
CA SER A 172 1.87 -11.14 -12.48
C SER A 172 2.29 -12.57 -12.76
N ASP A 173 3.61 -12.80 -12.84
CA ASP A 173 4.18 -14.15 -12.92
C ASP A 173 4.39 -14.78 -11.53
N ILE A 174 4.19 -14.03 -10.47
CA ILE A 174 4.52 -14.43 -9.08
C ILE A 174 3.36 -15.13 -8.38
N LEU A 175 2.10 -14.73 -8.69
CA LEU A 175 0.91 -15.26 -8.02
C LEU A 175 0.12 -16.20 -8.94
N PRO A 176 -0.10 -17.45 -8.54
CA PRO A 176 -0.96 -18.38 -9.29
C PRO A 176 -2.44 -17.99 -9.13
N GLU A 177 -3.24 -18.19 -10.18
CA GLU A 177 -4.68 -17.94 -10.19
C GLU A 177 -5.47 -18.68 -9.09
N SER A 178 -4.91 -19.78 -8.56
CA SER A 178 -5.55 -20.57 -7.50
C SER A 178 -5.68 -19.86 -6.14
N GLU A 179 -4.93 -18.77 -5.90
CA GLU A 179 -5.00 -18.03 -4.63
C GLU A 179 -6.21 -17.12 -4.51
N VAL A 180 -6.93 -16.86 -5.61
CA VAL A 180 -8.14 -16.01 -5.61
C VAL A 180 -9.27 -16.56 -4.71
N ALA A 181 -9.36 -17.87 -4.51
CA ALA A 181 -10.43 -18.52 -3.74
C ALA A 181 -10.42 -18.16 -2.24
N ASP A 182 -9.28 -17.78 -1.67
CA ASP A 182 -9.12 -17.53 -0.23
C ASP A 182 -9.44 -16.09 0.20
N ALA A 183 -9.75 -15.20 -0.75
CA ALA A 183 -10.00 -13.78 -0.49
C ALA A 183 -11.26 -13.48 0.34
N ARG A 184 -12.14 -14.48 0.57
CA ARG A 184 -13.46 -14.30 1.22
C ARG A 184 -13.43 -13.77 2.66
N ALA A 185 -12.29 -13.77 3.33
CA ALA A 185 -12.21 -13.50 4.77
C ALA A 185 -11.66 -12.11 5.12
N PHE A 186 -11.28 -11.24 4.17
CA PHE A 186 -10.24 -10.27 4.48
C PHE A 186 -10.63 -8.77 4.44
N GLY A 187 -11.91 -8.41 4.40
CA GLY A 187 -12.38 -7.04 4.67
C GLY A 187 -11.79 -5.95 3.75
N ASP A 188 -11.45 -6.29 2.50
CA ASP A 188 -11.08 -5.34 1.46
C ASP A 188 -12.30 -5.11 0.55
N GLU A 189 -12.72 -3.84 0.38
CA GLU A 189 -13.96 -3.49 -0.32
C GLU A 189 -13.98 -3.97 -1.77
N PHE A 190 -12.86 -3.84 -2.48
CA PHE A 190 -12.77 -4.30 -3.86
C PHE A 190 -12.78 -5.83 -3.96
N CYS A 191 -12.07 -6.51 -3.05
CA CYS A 191 -12.10 -7.98 -2.99
C CYS A 191 -13.50 -8.51 -2.70
N GLU A 192 -14.21 -7.94 -1.73
CA GLU A 192 -15.60 -8.31 -1.43
C GLU A 192 -16.54 -8.08 -2.61
N TYR A 193 -16.37 -6.96 -3.31
CA TYR A 193 -17.12 -6.68 -4.53
C TYR A 193 -16.82 -7.69 -5.64
N TYR A 194 -15.54 -8.02 -5.86
CA TYR A 194 -15.15 -8.97 -6.89
C TYR A 194 -15.71 -10.37 -6.63
N MET A 195 -15.72 -10.80 -5.35
CA MET A 195 -16.36 -12.05 -4.94
C MET A 195 -17.87 -12.02 -5.12
N ALA A 196 -18.52 -10.85 -4.94
CA ALA A 196 -19.95 -10.70 -5.19
C ALA A 196 -20.30 -10.77 -6.68
N LEU A 197 -19.40 -10.27 -7.57
CA LEU A 197 -19.52 -10.46 -9.01
C LEU A 197 -19.46 -11.94 -9.40
N ASP A 198 -18.46 -12.66 -8.94
CA ASP A 198 -18.34 -14.10 -9.18
C ASP A 198 -19.53 -14.87 -8.63
N ALA A 199 -20.04 -14.49 -7.46
CA ALA A 199 -21.26 -15.07 -6.90
C ALA A 199 -22.51 -14.80 -7.78
N LEU A 200 -22.62 -13.59 -8.31
CA LEU A 200 -23.72 -13.20 -9.21
C LEU A 200 -23.66 -13.99 -10.52
N GLU A 201 -22.49 -14.14 -11.14
CA GLU A 201 -22.29 -14.90 -12.36
C GLU A 201 -22.65 -16.39 -12.16
N ASN A 202 -22.27 -16.97 -11.04
CA ASN A 202 -22.50 -18.38 -10.71
C ASN A 202 -23.86 -18.66 -10.04
N GLY A 203 -24.76 -17.67 -9.95
CA GLY A 203 -26.11 -17.85 -9.40
C GLY A 203 -26.15 -18.10 -7.89
N ARG A 204 -25.14 -17.64 -7.13
CA ARG A 204 -25.07 -17.78 -5.67
C ARG A 204 -25.79 -16.60 -4.98
N ASP A 205 -27.09 -16.48 -5.20
CA ASP A 205 -27.89 -15.30 -4.81
C ASP A 205 -27.82 -14.98 -3.31
N GLY A 206 -27.65 -15.99 -2.44
CA GLY A 206 -27.51 -15.78 -0.99
C GLY A 206 -26.22 -14.99 -0.62
N GLU A 207 -25.11 -15.24 -1.31
CA GLU A 207 -23.87 -14.52 -1.11
C GLU A 207 -23.98 -13.07 -1.60
N VAL A 208 -24.62 -12.87 -2.76
CA VAL A 208 -24.91 -11.54 -3.32
C VAL A 208 -25.78 -10.72 -2.37
N ALA A 209 -26.87 -11.30 -1.85
CA ALA A 209 -27.76 -10.63 -0.89
C ALA A 209 -27.03 -10.25 0.40
N ALA A 210 -26.16 -11.13 0.93
CA ALA A 210 -25.35 -10.85 2.10
C ALA A 210 -24.37 -9.69 1.85
N TYR A 211 -23.72 -9.65 0.69
CA TYR A 211 -22.85 -8.53 0.28
C TYR A 211 -23.63 -7.21 0.22
N LEU A 212 -24.77 -7.19 -0.48
CA LEU A 212 -25.60 -5.98 -0.64
C LEU A 212 -26.12 -5.43 0.69
N THR A 213 -26.36 -6.31 1.66
CA THR A 213 -26.80 -5.92 3.01
C THR A 213 -25.64 -5.27 3.80
N ARG A 214 -24.44 -5.83 3.71
CA ARG A 214 -23.26 -5.28 4.40
C ARG A 214 -22.78 -3.98 3.80
N GLN A 215 -22.81 -3.87 2.46
CA GLN A 215 -22.24 -2.77 1.68
C GLN A 215 -23.32 -1.87 1.05
N GLU A 216 -24.42 -1.61 1.77
CA GLU A 216 -25.62 -0.93 1.25
C GLU A 216 -25.32 0.39 0.54
N LYS A 217 -24.35 1.17 1.05
CA LYS A 217 -24.00 2.52 0.57
C LYS A 217 -22.81 2.55 -0.39
N SER A 218 -22.22 1.40 -0.69
CA SER A 218 -21.08 1.31 -1.60
C SER A 218 -21.51 1.54 -3.05
N LEU A 219 -20.67 2.22 -3.83
CA LEU A 219 -20.88 2.37 -5.27
C LEU A 219 -20.74 1.03 -6.01
N TYR A 220 -19.88 0.15 -5.51
CA TYR A 220 -19.76 -1.21 -6.01
C TYR A 220 -21.07 -2.00 -5.82
N ALA A 221 -21.72 -1.87 -4.66
CA ALA A 221 -23.02 -2.49 -4.42
C ALA A 221 -24.12 -1.90 -5.31
N ALA A 222 -24.06 -0.61 -5.62
CA ALA A 222 -24.99 0.01 -6.56
C ALA A 222 -24.83 -0.57 -7.97
N ARG A 223 -23.59 -0.81 -8.43
CA ARG A 223 -23.35 -1.52 -9.71
C ARG A 223 -23.89 -2.96 -9.67
N ILE A 224 -23.67 -3.71 -8.58
CA ILE A 224 -24.22 -5.08 -8.45
C ILE A 224 -25.74 -5.08 -8.60
N ARG A 225 -26.44 -4.10 -7.99
CA ARG A 225 -27.90 -3.96 -8.16
C ARG A 225 -28.31 -3.73 -9.63
N ALA A 226 -27.57 -2.88 -10.34
CA ALA A 226 -27.81 -2.66 -11.78
C ALA A 226 -27.55 -3.94 -12.60
N LEU A 227 -26.49 -4.70 -12.29
CA LEU A 227 -26.22 -5.99 -12.96
C LEU A 227 -27.32 -7.03 -12.69
N ILE A 228 -27.95 -7.01 -11.52
CA ILE A 228 -29.12 -7.85 -11.24
C ILE A 228 -30.30 -7.47 -12.14
N LEU A 229 -30.55 -6.18 -12.36
CA LEU A 229 -31.58 -5.71 -13.32
C LEU A 229 -31.24 -6.14 -14.75
N MET A 230 -29.98 -5.99 -15.18
CA MET A 230 -29.54 -6.46 -16.49
C MET A 230 -29.74 -7.98 -16.67
N LYS A 231 -29.49 -8.78 -15.61
CA LYS A 231 -29.72 -10.24 -15.63
C LYS A 231 -31.20 -10.60 -15.76
N LYS A 232 -32.10 -9.70 -15.34
CA LYS A 232 -33.55 -9.82 -15.53
C LYS A 232 -34.04 -9.21 -16.86
N GLU A 233 -33.12 -8.73 -17.70
CA GLU A 233 -33.40 -8.04 -18.94
C GLU A 233 -34.13 -6.67 -18.78
N GLU A 234 -34.09 -6.09 -17.57
CA GLU A 234 -34.64 -4.78 -17.21
C GLU A 234 -33.62 -3.68 -17.55
N TYR A 235 -33.21 -3.59 -18.84
CA TYR A 235 -32.08 -2.74 -19.27
C TYR A 235 -32.36 -1.25 -19.13
N GLY A 236 -33.62 -0.80 -19.21
CA GLY A 236 -33.98 0.61 -18.99
C GLY A 236 -33.71 1.06 -17.56
N GLU A 237 -34.19 0.28 -16.56
CA GLU A 237 -34.00 0.58 -15.15
C GLU A 237 -32.51 0.44 -14.75
N ALA A 238 -31.83 -0.56 -15.32
CA ALA A 238 -30.38 -0.73 -15.10
C ALA A 238 -29.59 0.48 -15.61
N GLN A 239 -29.93 1.00 -16.78
CA GLN A 239 -29.29 2.19 -17.37
C GLN A 239 -29.50 3.41 -16.48
N GLU A 240 -30.74 3.69 -16.02
CA GLU A 240 -31.03 4.81 -15.12
C GLU A 240 -30.25 4.69 -13.81
N ALA A 241 -30.17 3.49 -13.23
CA ALA A 241 -29.43 3.23 -12.00
C ALA A 241 -27.92 3.47 -12.16
N LEU A 242 -27.32 3.07 -13.29
CA LEU A 242 -25.91 3.29 -13.59
C LEU A 242 -25.62 4.78 -13.88
N GLU A 243 -26.47 5.46 -14.61
CA GLU A 243 -26.32 6.89 -14.90
C GLU A 243 -26.43 7.75 -13.65
N ALA A 244 -27.26 7.37 -12.70
CA ALA A 244 -27.36 8.06 -11.40
C ALA A 244 -26.04 8.06 -10.61
N LEU A 245 -25.12 7.12 -10.90
CA LEU A 245 -23.80 7.06 -10.24
C LEU A 245 -22.87 8.21 -10.65
N PHE A 246 -23.02 8.78 -11.86
CA PHE A 246 -22.17 9.88 -12.34
C PHE A 246 -22.26 11.15 -11.48
N GLY A 247 -23.39 11.37 -10.81
CA GLY A 247 -23.56 12.49 -9.87
C GLY A 247 -22.86 12.29 -8.51
N ASN A 248 -22.31 11.11 -8.25
CA ASN A 248 -21.72 10.82 -6.96
C ASN A 248 -20.26 11.29 -6.88
N PRO A 249 -19.90 12.18 -5.93
CA PRO A 249 -18.54 12.72 -5.81
C PRO A 249 -17.49 11.67 -5.43
N LYS A 250 -17.90 10.47 -5.01
CA LYS A 250 -17.00 9.36 -4.69
C LYS A 250 -16.67 8.49 -5.91
N LEU A 251 -17.33 8.68 -7.04
CA LEU A 251 -17.00 7.95 -8.26
C LEU A 251 -15.69 8.50 -8.83
N SER A 252 -14.62 7.80 -8.60
CA SER A 252 -13.29 8.14 -9.12
C SER A 252 -13.10 7.61 -10.54
N VAL A 253 -12.12 8.18 -11.23
CA VAL A 253 -11.62 7.69 -12.51
C VAL A 253 -10.78 6.44 -12.25
N GLY A 254 -11.39 5.27 -12.35
CA GLY A 254 -10.75 3.99 -12.02
C GLY A 254 -11.56 2.80 -12.50
N ALA A 255 -11.32 1.65 -11.89
CA ALA A 255 -11.93 0.37 -12.27
C ALA A 255 -13.46 0.43 -12.36
N LEU A 256 -14.11 0.98 -11.34
CA LEU A 256 -15.58 1.02 -11.29
C LEU A 256 -16.18 1.82 -12.46
N LEU A 257 -15.59 2.97 -12.80
CA LEU A 257 -16.07 3.79 -13.92
C LEU A 257 -15.85 3.07 -15.27
N TYR A 258 -14.72 2.37 -15.41
CA TYR A 258 -14.44 1.57 -16.62
C TYR A 258 -15.50 0.48 -16.83
N GLU A 259 -15.90 -0.19 -15.76
CA GLU A 259 -16.94 -1.21 -15.79
C GLU A 259 -18.32 -0.62 -16.07
N ILE A 260 -18.67 0.51 -15.42
CA ILE A 260 -19.95 1.20 -15.65
C ILE A 260 -20.11 1.60 -17.12
N PHE A 261 -19.07 2.09 -17.79
CA PHE A 261 -19.16 2.41 -19.22
C PHE A 261 -19.44 1.17 -20.08
N GLY A 262 -18.87 0.01 -19.73
CA GLY A 262 -19.16 -1.24 -20.40
C GLY A 262 -20.61 -1.70 -20.22
N ASP A 263 -21.12 -1.59 -19.01
CA ASP A 263 -22.51 -1.94 -18.68
C ASP A 263 -23.51 -1.02 -19.39
N LEU A 264 -23.23 0.29 -19.44
CA LEU A 264 -24.06 1.28 -20.15
C LEU A 264 -24.04 1.08 -21.66
N ASP A 265 -22.89 0.75 -22.27
CA ASP A 265 -22.83 0.36 -23.68
C ASP A 265 -23.77 -0.82 -23.96
N LEU A 266 -23.73 -1.85 -23.10
CA LEU A 266 -24.59 -3.01 -23.22
C LEU A 266 -26.08 -2.66 -23.04
N CYS A 267 -26.45 -1.89 -22.02
CA CYS A 267 -27.84 -1.46 -21.79
C CYS A 267 -28.37 -0.65 -22.96
N CYS A 268 -27.60 0.31 -23.47
CA CYS A 268 -28.00 1.12 -24.62
C CYS A 268 -28.21 0.27 -25.88
N ARG A 269 -27.35 -0.70 -26.16
CA ARG A 269 -27.53 -1.65 -27.29
C ARG A 269 -28.81 -2.47 -27.16
N LYS A 270 -29.13 -2.90 -25.95
CA LYS A 270 -30.34 -3.69 -25.68
C LYS A 270 -31.63 -2.86 -25.77
N ASN A 271 -31.51 -1.55 -25.53
CA ASN A 271 -32.62 -0.58 -25.70
C ASN A 271 -32.66 0.07 -27.10
N ASP A 272 -31.92 -0.47 -28.09
CA ASP A 272 -31.81 0.04 -29.46
C ASP A 272 -31.26 1.48 -29.58
N ASP A 273 -30.63 2.03 -28.55
CA ASP A 273 -29.95 3.33 -28.53
C ASP A 273 -28.46 3.18 -28.91
N TYR A 274 -28.23 2.85 -30.18
CA TYR A 274 -26.87 2.61 -30.70
C TYR A 274 -26.00 3.85 -30.69
N LYS A 275 -26.59 5.06 -30.71
CA LYS A 275 -25.81 6.31 -30.63
C LYS A 275 -25.15 6.45 -29.29
N ARG A 276 -25.90 6.30 -28.19
CA ARG A 276 -25.36 6.39 -26.83
C ARG A 276 -24.43 5.19 -26.51
N ALA A 277 -24.76 4.00 -27.03
CA ALA A 277 -23.88 2.85 -26.94
C ALA A 277 -22.48 3.17 -27.49
N TYR A 278 -22.40 3.78 -28.69
CA TYR A 278 -21.13 4.18 -29.28
C TYR A 278 -20.38 5.24 -28.44
N GLU A 279 -21.10 6.21 -27.87
CA GLU A 279 -20.53 7.24 -26.99
C GLU A 279 -19.91 6.61 -25.71
N PHE A 280 -20.60 5.65 -25.06
CA PHE A 280 -20.08 4.94 -23.90
C PHE A 280 -18.91 4.02 -24.23
N ALA A 281 -18.97 3.29 -25.35
CA ALA A 281 -17.84 2.49 -25.82
C ALA A 281 -16.59 3.34 -26.09
N GLY A 282 -16.75 4.51 -26.71
CA GLY A 282 -15.68 5.49 -26.92
C GLY A 282 -15.10 6.01 -25.60
N SER A 283 -15.97 6.34 -24.65
CA SER A 283 -15.56 6.78 -23.30
C SER A 283 -14.80 5.69 -22.54
N ARG A 284 -15.26 4.42 -22.65
CA ARG A 284 -14.57 3.27 -22.07
C ARG A 284 -13.16 3.09 -22.64
N MET A 285 -13.01 3.23 -23.97
CA MET A 285 -11.71 3.08 -24.64
C MET A 285 -10.74 4.20 -24.24
N ALA A 286 -11.20 5.45 -24.25
CA ALA A 286 -10.39 6.59 -23.82
C ALA A 286 -9.99 6.49 -22.34
N LEU A 287 -10.88 5.97 -21.50
CA LEU A 287 -10.56 5.69 -20.10
C LEU A 287 -9.51 4.60 -19.98
N LEU A 288 -9.63 3.50 -20.76
CA LEU A 288 -8.65 2.41 -20.73
C LEU A 288 -7.23 2.91 -21.08
N GLU A 289 -7.10 3.71 -22.13
CA GLU A 289 -5.81 4.32 -22.50
C GLU A 289 -5.22 5.09 -21.32
N ARG A 290 -6.02 5.92 -20.66
CA ARG A 290 -5.61 6.69 -19.48
C ARG A 290 -5.21 5.81 -18.28
N LEU A 291 -5.95 4.72 -18.01
CA LEU A 291 -5.66 3.78 -16.92
C LEU A 291 -4.35 3.01 -17.14
N LEU A 292 -3.93 2.87 -18.40
CA LEU A 292 -2.72 2.20 -18.82
C LEU A 292 -1.53 3.16 -19.06
N GLU A 293 -1.74 4.48 -18.97
CA GLU A 293 -0.64 5.45 -19.08
C GLU A 293 0.39 5.28 -17.96
N GLU A 294 1.67 5.46 -18.32
CA GLU A 294 2.77 5.57 -17.37
C GLU A 294 2.82 7.02 -16.85
N SER A 295 2.27 7.28 -15.69
CA SER A 295 2.37 8.59 -15.02
C SER A 295 3.19 8.51 -13.73
#